data_a070c60bf264e1f22386bdb3177c961e
#
_entry.id   a070c60bf264e1f22386bdb3177c961e
#
_cell.length_a   1.000
_cell.length_b   1.000
_cell.length_c   1.000
_cell.angle_alpha   90.00
_cell.angle_beta   90.00
_cell.angle_gamma   90.00
#
_symmetry.space_group_name_H-M   'P 1'
#
loop_
_entity.id
_entity.type
_entity.pdbx_description
1 polymer ?
#
loop_
_entity_poly.entity_id
_entity_poly.type
_entity_poly.pdbx_seq_one_letter_code
_entity_poly.pdbx_strand_id
1 'polypeptide(L)'
;MTAILHAMLGKGLGGLEQVFLDYQPILEAWAARRGGICAGVVRGGGAVAKAQSGRTPPLLSMPAHTDWDPLTLGAARRIVRAVKPAIILSHGQRPARLFEKAAPKSARLAICVHKPVFDIETTRTDYICVGRHLAELAVERGVPASRVHFVPNAVKIPTVLAQPFADPGRPPRIVAAGRLHPKKGFDVLVAAAALLRDRGLSFEVEIAGEGDERGKLEGLIAEHGLGDRVRLVGWRDASAFLATGDLFAFPSYQEGFPLVLLEAMAVGLPVAASAIPGPDEMIVEGASGRLLPPGDAAALADALADLIADPAAAVGFGRKARADVLADYGPDSLARRLSAVVDEIANRA
;
A
#
# COMPACT_ATOMS: atom_id res chain seq x y z
N MET A 1 -30.33 10.64 9.10
CA MET A 1 -29.08 10.05 9.66
C MET A 1 -28.41 9.22 8.59
N THR A 2 -27.17 9.56 8.22
CA THR A 2 -26.45 8.84 7.16
C THR A 2 -25.64 7.73 7.79
N ALA A 3 -26.05 6.47 7.58
CA ALA A 3 -25.30 5.31 8.06
C ALA A 3 -24.36 4.80 6.95
N ILE A 4 -23.11 4.51 7.32
CA ILE A 4 -22.11 3.86 6.45
C ILE A 4 -21.86 2.44 6.95
N LEU A 5 -21.77 1.49 6.02
CA LEU A 5 -21.24 0.17 6.28
C LEU A 5 -19.89 0.07 5.57
N HIS A 6 -18.83 -0.21 6.32
CA HIS A 6 -17.46 -0.27 5.81
C HIS A 6 -16.91 -1.69 5.95
N ALA A 7 -16.60 -2.36 4.84
CA ALA A 7 -16.39 -3.80 4.83
C ALA A 7 -15.02 -4.25 4.31
N MET A 8 -14.37 -5.16 5.07
CA MET A 8 -13.14 -5.86 4.72
C MET A 8 -13.21 -7.33 5.15
N LEU A 9 -13.10 -8.26 4.21
CA LEU A 9 -13.24 -9.69 4.48
C LEU A 9 -11.93 -10.49 4.25
N GLY A 10 -10.78 -9.82 4.35
CA GLY A 10 -9.47 -10.44 4.28
C GLY A 10 -9.17 -11.37 5.46
N LYS A 11 -8.26 -12.33 5.27
CA LYS A 11 -7.83 -13.27 6.32
C LYS A 11 -6.63 -12.76 7.12
N GLY A 12 -5.74 -12.03 6.46
CA GLY A 12 -4.45 -11.59 6.97
C GLY A 12 -4.48 -10.23 7.66
N LEU A 13 -3.29 -9.68 7.83
CA LEU A 13 -3.04 -8.30 8.21
C LEU A 13 -1.94 -7.78 7.28
N GLY A 14 -2.33 -7.38 6.07
CA GLY A 14 -1.45 -6.85 5.05
C GLY A 14 -1.80 -5.39 4.70
N GLY A 15 -1.24 -4.88 3.59
CA GLY A 15 -1.46 -3.51 3.17
C GLY A 15 -2.93 -3.15 2.93
N LEU A 16 -3.72 -4.09 2.40
CA LEU A 16 -5.15 -3.86 2.15
C LEU A 16 -5.94 -3.71 3.46
N GLU A 17 -5.63 -4.55 4.44
CA GLU A 17 -6.22 -4.48 5.77
C GLU A 17 -5.80 -3.22 6.52
N GLN A 18 -4.56 -2.75 6.32
CA GLN A 18 -4.11 -1.49 6.88
C GLN A 18 -4.91 -0.31 6.32
N VAL A 19 -5.16 -0.25 5.02
CA VAL A 19 -5.99 0.80 4.41
C VAL A 19 -7.41 0.81 4.98
N PHE A 20 -8.00 -0.36 5.22
CA PHE A 20 -9.29 -0.43 5.92
C PHE A 20 -9.21 0.18 7.32
N LEU A 21 -8.16 -0.12 8.07
CA LEU A 21 -7.97 0.42 9.43
C LEU A 21 -7.74 1.93 9.42
N ASP A 22 -7.08 2.47 8.40
CA ASP A 22 -6.85 3.91 8.24
C ASP A 22 -8.15 4.66 7.85
N TYR A 23 -8.99 4.05 7.03
CA TYR A 23 -10.28 4.62 6.60
C TYR A 23 -11.33 4.63 7.72
N GLN A 24 -11.35 3.59 8.55
CA GLN A 24 -12.42 3.39 9.54
C GLN A 24 -12.63 4.59 10.48
N PRO A 25 -11.61 5.16 11.15
CA PRO A 25 -11.80 6.31 12.03
C PRO A 25 -12.25 7.58 11.26
N ILE A 26 -11.81 7.74 10.02
CA ILE A 26 -12.20 8.87 9.17
C ILE A 26 -13.70 8.80 8.85
N LEU A 27 -14.17 7.62 8.45
CA LEU A 27 -15.57 7.38 8.13
C LEU A 27 -16.47 7.50 9.38
N GLU A 28 -16.00 7.07 10.54
CA GLU A 28 -16.71 7.25 11.81
C GLU A 28 -16.84 8.72 12.17
N ALA A 29 -15.76 9.48 12.09
CA ALA A 29 -15.77 10.92 12.34
C ALA A 29 -16.68 11.66 11.33
N TRP A 30 -16.64 11.25 10.06
CA TRP A 30 -17.51 11.80 9.02
C TRP A 30 -18.99 11.53 9.32
N ALA A 31 -19.35 10.30 9.66
CA ALA A 31 -20.73 9.90 9.99
C ALA A 31 -21.23 10.61 11.24
N ALA A 32 -20.42 10.68 12.30
CA ALA A 32 -20.76 11.33 13.56
C ALA A 32 -21.10 12.80 13.39
N ARG A 33 -20.32 13.55 12.56
CA ARG A 33 -20.62 14.97 12.24
C ARG A 33 -21.99 15.17 11.57
N ARG A 34 -22.60 14.12 11.03
CA ARG A 34 -23.92 14.11 10.36
C ARG A 34 -25.00 13.41 11.16
N GLY A 35 -24.74 13.15 12.47
CA GLY A 35 -25.66 12.43 13.37
C GLY A 35 -25.90 10.98 12.95
N GLY A 36 -24.98 10.40 12.16
CA GLY A 36 -25.03 9.04 11.67
C GLY A 36 -24.01 8.12 12.35
N ILE A 37 -23.86 6.91 11.82
CA ILE A 37 -22.91 5.91 12.29
C ILE A 37 -22.10 5.32 11.13
N CYS A 38 -20.89 4.86 11.41
CA CYS A 38 -20.13 3.99 10.51
C CYS A 38 -19.90 2.64 11.19
N ALA A 39 -20.47 1.58 10.63
CA ALA A 39 -20.29 0.21 11.10
C ALA A 39 -19.20 -0.48 10.29
N GLY A 40 -18.04 -0.75 10.91
CA GLY A 40 -16.97 -1.55 10.31
C GLY A 40 -17.32 -3.04 10.37
N VAL A 41 -17.17 -3.75 9.26
CA VAL A 41 -17.46 -5.19 9.12
C VAL A 41 -16.22 -5.95 8.67
N VAL A 42 -15.84 -6.96 9.42
CA VAL A 42 -14.65 -7.75 9.17
C VAL A 42 -14.95 -9.26 9.17
N ARG A 43 -14.03 -10.04 8.59
CA ARG A 43 -14.09 -11.49 8.68
C ARG A 43 -13.93 -11.96 10.12
N GLY A 44 -14.88 -12.75 10.63
CA GLY A 44 -14.82 -13.39 11.93
C GLY A 44 -13.59 -14.32 12.03
N GLY A 45 -12.85 -14.22 13.14
CA GLY A 45 -11.62 -14.97 13.37
C GLY A 45 -10.42 -14.56 12.50
N GLY A 46 -10.57 -13.54 11.63
CA GLY A 46 -9.50 -12.96 10.85
C GLY A 46 -8.53 -12.12 11.71
N ALA A 47 -7.35 -11.81 11.14
CA ALA A 47 -6.31 -11.07 11.86
C ALA A 47 -6.77 -9.66 12.27
N VAL A 48 -7.54 -8.96 11.42
CA VAL A 48 -8.10 -7.64 11.76
C VAL A 48 -9.06 -7.73 12.95
N ALA A 49 -9.97 -8.72 12.97
CA ALA A 49 -10.89 -8.90 14.08
C ALA A 49 -10.17 -9.14 15.42
N LYS A 50 -9.09 -9.93 15.39
CA LYS A 50 -8.25 -10.21 16.57
C LYS A 50 -7.49 -8.98 17.03
N ALA A 51 -6.83 -8.27 16.10
CA ALA A 51 -6.05 -7.07 16.41
C ALA A 51 -6.90 -5.91 16.94
N GLN A 52 -8.20 -5.88 16.60
CA GLN A 52 -9.14 -4.81 16.97
C GLN A 52 -10.16 -5.25 18.04
N SER A 53 -9.91 -6.33 18.78
CA SER A 53 -10.86 -6.90 19.76
C SER A 53 -11.22 -5.97 20.91
N GLY A 54 -10.34 -5.02 21.26
CA GLY A 54 -10.59 -4.00 22.31
C GLY A 54 -11.10 -2.66 21.82
N ARG A 55 -11.42 -2.54 20.52
CA ARG A 55 -11.84 -1.28 19.91
C ARG A 55 -13.25 -0.85 20.31
N THR A 56 -13.45 0.47 20.48
CA THR A 56 -14.78 1.08 20.75
C THR A 56 -15.05 2.17 19.71
N PRO A 57 -16.15 2.11 18.94
CA PRO A 57 -17.11 0.98 18.87
C PRO A 57 -16.48 -0.28 18.25
N PRO A 58 -16.95 -1.49 18.60
CA PRO A 58 -16.40 -2.74 18.09
C PRO A 58 -16.71 -2.91 16.59
N LEU A 59 -15.81 -3.59 15.89
CA LEU A 59 -16.07 -4.05 14.53
C LEU A 59 -17.06 -5.23 14.54
N LEU A 60 -18.01 -5.21 13.62
CA LEU A 60 -18.92 -6.33 13.42
C LEU A 60 -18.19 -7.49 12.74
N SER A 61 -18.28 -8.67 13.31
CA SER A 61 -17.70 -9.88 12.75
C SER A 61 -18.75 -10.70 12.01
N MET A 62 -18.39 -11.21 10.81
CA MET A 62 -19.26 -12.11 10.07
C MET A 62 -18.48 -13.31 9.48
N PRO A 63 -19.15 -14.45 9.24
CA PRO A 63 -18.56 -15.54 8.46
C PRO A 63 -18.22 -15.06 7.04
N ALA A 64 -17.13 -15.55 6.48
CA ALA A 64 -16.73 -15.24 5.11
C ALA A 64 -16.05 -16.48 4.49
N HIS A 65 -16.84 -17.52 4.22
CA HIS A 65 -16.33 -18.78 3.63
C HIS A 65 -16.14 -18.63 2.14
N THR A 66 -17.21 -18.33 1.40
CA THR A 66 -17.19 -18.03 -0.05
C THR A 66 -18.10 -16.85 -0.37
N ASP A 67 -18.05 -16.34 -1.60
CA ASP A 67 -18.90 -15.22 -2.05
C ASP A 67 -20.35 -15.64 -2.34
N TRP A 68 -20.61 -16.97 -2.36
CA TRP A 68 -21.88 -17.59 -2.75
C TRP A 68 -22.53 -18.41 -1.64
N ASP A 69 -21.87 -18.54 -0.52
CA ASP A 69 -22.35 -19.34 0.60
C ASP A 69 -23.56 -18.66 1.26
N PRO A 70 -24.69 -19.38 1.43
CA PRO A 70 -25.92 -18.83 1.99
C PRO A 70 -25.77 -18.27 3.39
N LEU A 71 -24.88 -18.83 4.22
CA LEU A 71 -24.63 -18.36 5.59
C LEU A 71 -23.96 -17.00 5.57
N THR A 72 -22.94 -16.81 4.70
CA THR A 72 -22.28 -15.54 4.51
C THR A 72 -23.23 -14.47 3.99
N LEU A 73 -24.06 -14.80 2.98
CA LEU A 73 -25.05 -13.88 2.44
C LEU A 73 -26.17 -13.56 3.48
N GLY A 74 -26.62 -14.56 4.25
CA GLY A 74 -27.57 -14.37 5.34
C GLY A 74 -27.06 -13.43 6.44
N ALA A 75 -25.78 -13.57 6.82
CA ALA A 75 -25.12 -12.69 7.76
C ALA A 75 -24.99 -11.25 7.20
N ALA A 76 -24.58 -11.08 5.96
CA ALA A 76 -24.51 -9.78 5.29
C ALA A 76 -25.88 -9.08 5.27
N ARG A 77 -26.96 -9.79 4.89
CA ARG A 77 -28.32 -9.26 4.89
C ARG A 77 -28.79 -8.84 6.29
N ARG A 78 -28.44 -9.61 7.32
CA ARG A 78 -28.78 -9.29 8.71
C ARG A 78 -28.09 -7.98 9.14
N ILE A 79 -26.80 -7.82 8.85
CA ILE A 79 -26.03 -6.61 9.13
C ILE A 79 -26.64 -5.40 8.40
N VAL A 80 -26.90 -5.54 7.09
CA VAL A 80 -27.49 -4.46 6.28
C VAL A 80 -28.85 -4.03 6.82
N ARG A 81 -29.72 -4.99 7.26
CA ARG A 81 -31.02 -4.67 7.87
C ARG A 81 -30.88 -3.94 9.21
N ALA A 82 -29.87 -4.29 10.01
CA ALA A 82 -29.62 -3.65 11.30
C ALA A 82 -29.03 -2.25 11.15
N VAL A 83 -28.05 -2.07 10.27
CA VAL A 83 -27.33 -0.79 10.05
C VAL A 83 -28.13 0.16 9.17
N LYS A 84 -28.93 -0.34 8.23
CA LYS A 84 -29.67 0.44 7.21
C LYS A 84 -28.78 1.45 6.50
N PRO A 85 -27.65 1.02 5.88
CA PRO A 85 -26.66 1.93 5.35
C PRO A 85 -27.19 2.66 4.11
N ALA A 86 -26.92 3.96 4.03
CA ALA A 86 -27.05 4.74 2.79
C ALA A 86 -25.86 4.50 1.86
N ILE A 87 -24.68 4.25 2.43
CA ILE A 87 -23.43 3.95 1.70
C ILE A 87 -22.83 2.66 2.22
N ILE A 88 -22.40 1.80 1.29
CA ILE A 88 -21.61 0.60 1.60
C ILE A 88 -20.27 0.73 0.90
N LEU A 89 -19.19 0.88 1.67
CA LEU A 89 -17.84 0.99 1.20
C LEU A 89 -17.11 -0.32 1.45
N SER A 90 -16.53 -0.90 0.41
CA SER A 90 -15.91 -2.23 0.44
C SER A 90 -14.45 -2.19 -0.03
N HIS A 91 -13.54 -2.87 0.68
CA HIS A 91 -12.17 -3.06 0.23
C HIS A 91 -12.03 -4.35 -0.57
N GLY A 92 -11.86 -4.19 -1.88
CA GLY A 92 -11.72 -5.29 -2.84
C GLY A 92 -13.05 -5.91 -3.31
N GLN A 93 -12.95 -6.76 -4.31
CA GLN A 93 -14.11 -7.29 -5.07
C GLN A 93 -15.02 -8.21 -4.25
N ARG A 94 -14.43 -9.02 -3.39
CA ARG A 94 -15.17 -10.02 -2.63
C ARG A 94 -16.27 -9.42 -1.72
N PRO A 95 -15.94 -8.50 -0.78
CA PRO A 95 -16.99 -7.86 0.01
C PRO A 95 -17.92 -7.02 -0.86
N ALA A 96 -17.43 -6.41 -1.94
CA ALA A 96 -18.27 -5.62 -2.84
C ALA A 96 -19.37 -6.45 -3.51
N ARG A 97 -19.04 -7.60 -4.11
CA ARG A 97 -20.02 -8.54 -4.71
C ARG A 97 -21.02 -9.07 -3.68
N LEU A 98 -20.55 -9.37 -2.46
CA LEU A 98 -21.41 -9.87 -1.40
C LEU A 98 -22.44 -8.81 -0.98
N PHE A 99 -21.97 -7.60 -0.72
CA PHE A 99 -22.85 -6.51 -0.26
C PHE A 99 -23.71 -5.93 -1.38
N GLU A 100 -23.29 -6.01 -2.64
CA GLU A 100 -24.17 -5.72 -3.79
C GLU A 100 -25.46 -6.54 -3.76
N LYS A 101 -25.33 -7.86 -3.45
CA LYS A 101 -26.47 -8.79 -3.35
C LYS A 101 -27.29 -8.63 -2.06
N ALA A 102 -26.66 -8.10 -1.00
CA ALA A 102 -27.30 -7.92 0.29
C ALA A 102 -27.96 -6.55 0.44
N ALA A 103 -27.49 -5.54 -0.28
CA ALA A 103 -27.88 -4.15 -0.15
C ALA A 103 -29.26 -3.84 -0.76
N PRO A 104 -30.04 -2.93 -0.15
CA PRO A 104 -31.23 -2.39 -0.77
C PRO A 104 -30.84 -1.55 -2.01
N LYS A 105 -31.77 -1.44 -2.97
CA LYS A 105 -31.53 -0.65 -4.21
C LYS A 105 -31.25 0.84 -3.94
N SER A 106 -31.71 1.36 -2.81
CA SER A 106 -31.45 2.73 -2.37
C SER A 106 -30.04 2.97 -1.86
N ALA A 107 -29.27 1.94 -1.45
CA ALA A 107 -27.92 2.14 -0.97
C ALA A 107 -26.94 2.36 -2.13
N ARG A 108 -26.03 3.32 -1.95
CA ARG A 108 -24.87 3.51 -2.83
C ARG A 108 -23.79 2.51 -2.47
N LEU A 109 -23.09 2.04 -3.48
CA LEU A 109 -21.95 1.15 -3.31
C LEU A 109 -20.66 1.92 -3.62
N ALA A 110 -19.63 1.75 -2.82
CA ALA A 110 -18.30 2.26 -3.11
C ALA A 110 -17.28 1.13 -2.97
N ILE A 111 -16.37 1.03 -3.92
CA ILE A 111 -15.34 -0.02 -3.94
C ILE A 111 -13.98 0.63 -3.93
N CYS A 112 -13.16 0.32 -2.92
CA CYS A 112 -11.75 0.64 -2.92
C CYS A 112 -10.99 -0.29 -3.85
N VAL A 113 -10.44 0.27 -4.93
CA VAL A 113 -9.76 -0.46 -6.00
C VAL A 113 -8.26 -0.41 -5.75
N HIS A 114 -7.68 -1.58 -5.41
CA HIS A 114 -6.25 -1.77 -5.16
C HIS A 114 -5.55 -2.57 -6.28
N LYS A 115 -6.32 -3.07 -7.23
CA LYS A 115 -5.87 -3.87 -8.38
C LYS A 115 -6.77 -3.55 -9.57
N PRO A 116 -6.30 -3.74 -10.81
CA PRO A 116 -7.05 -3.40 -12.03
C PRO A 116 -8.22 -4.37 -12.32
N VAL A 117 -9.11 -4.54 -11.35
CA VAL A 117 -10.30 -5.41 -11.43
C VAL A 117 -11.55 -4.57 -11.21
N PHE A 118 -12.44 -4.54 -12.21
CA PHE A 118 -13.65 -3.71 -12.26
C PHE A 118 -14.89 -4.55 -12.62
N ASP A 119 -15.05 -5.70 -11.95
CA ASP A 119 -16.09 -6.70 -12.29
C ASP A 119 -17.49 -6.34 -11.81
N ILE A 120 -17.67 -5.23 -11.09
CA ILE A 120 -18.97 -4.84 -10.54
C ILE A 120 -19.45 -3.59 -11.27
N GLU A 121 -20.21 -3.82 -12.32
CA GLU A 121 -20.82 -2.78 -13.13
C GLU A 121 -22.27 -2.53 -12.68
N THR A 122 -22.46 -1.67 -11.71
CA THR A 122 -23.81 -1.20 -11.39
C THR A 122 -23.89 0.31 -11.55
N THR A 123 -25.08 0.80 -11.92
CA THR A 123 -25.35 2.23 -12.06
C THR A 123 -25.26 3.00 -10.75
N ARG A 124 -25.05 2.32 -9.60
CA ARG A 124 -24.95 2.88 -8.24
C ARG A 124 -23.59 2.65 -7.58
N THR A 125 -22.58 2.17 -8.32
CA THR A 125 -21.25 1.88 -7.77
C THR A 125 -20.27 3.00 -8.07
N ASP A 126 -19.62 3.50 -7.05
CA ASP A 126 -18.50 4.43 -7.11
C ASP A 126 -17.19 3.67 -6.90
N TYR A 127 -16.13 4.07 -7.59
CA TYR A 127 -14.81 3.43 -7.54
C TYR A 127 -13.81 4.38 -6.91
N ILE A 128 -13.28 4.02 -5.75
CA ILE A 128 -12.23 4.76 -5.04
C ILE A 128 -10.90 4.10 -5.39
N CYS A 129 -10.17 4.68 -6.31
CA CYS A 129 -8.91 4.16 -6.83
C CYS A 129 -7.74 4.70 -6.01
N VAL A 130 -6.84 3.81 -5.56
CA VAL A 130 -5.67 4.19 -4.76
C VAL A 130 -4.51 4.72 -5.60
N GLY A 131 -4.51 4.54 -6.92
CA GLY A 131 -3.54 5.05 -7.89
C GLY A 131 -4.25 5.76 -9.04
N ARG A 132 -3.60 6.78 -9.63
CA ARG A 132 -4.14 7.50 -10.80
C ARG A 132 -4.31 6.56 -11.99
N HIS A 133 -3.32 5.70 -12.25
CA HIS A 133 -3.39 4.67 -13.29
C HIS A 133 -4.61 3.75 -13.14
N LEU A 134 -5.05 3.45 -11.91
CA LEU A 134 -6.27 2.66 -11.68
C LEU A 134 -7.53 3.47 -11.96
N ALA A 135 -7.52 4.78 -11.69
CA ALA A 135 -8.63 5.65 -12.00
C ALA A 135 -8.79 5.84 -13.53
N GLU A 136 -7.69 6.06 -14.22
CA GLU A 136 -7.65 6.15 -15.68
C GLU A 136 -8.14 4.86 -16.33
N LEU A 137 -7.63 3.71 -15.89
CA LEU A 137 -8.05 2.40 -16.37
C LEU A 137 -9.54 2.13 -16.10
N ALA A 138 -10.10 2.61 -14.98
CA ALA A 138 -11.53 2.48 -14.72
C ALA A 138 -12.36 3.23 -15.77
N VAL A 139 -11.96 4.46 -16.11
CA VAL A 139 -12.62 5.26 -17.14
C VAL A 139 -12.46 4.63 -18.53
N GLU A 140 -11.28 4.15 -18.88
CA GLU A 140 -11.03 3.42 -20.13
C GLU A 140 -11.90 2.17 -20.27
N ARG A 141 -12.24 1.52 -19.15
CA ARG A 141 -13.15 0.36 -19.10
C ARG A 141 -14.63 0.72 -19.05
N GLY A 142 -14.96 1.99 -19.26
CA GLY A 142 -16.35 2.45 -19.40
C GLY A 142 -17.01 2.88 -18.08
N VAL A 143 -16.27 2.93 -16.96
CA VAL A 143 -16.83 3.51 -15.74
C VAL A 143 -16.99 5.02 -15.94
N PRO A 144 -18.16 5.60 -15.71
CA PRO A 144 -18.35 7.04 -15.85
C PRO A 144 -17.36 7.82 -14.95
N ALA A 145 -16.66 8.80 -15.52
CA ALA A 145 -15.65 9.59 -14.80
C ALA A 145 -16.21 10.23 -13.51
N SER A 146 -17.50 10.59 -13.48
CA SER A 146 -18.18 11.12 -12.29
C SER A 146 -18.32 10.12 -11.13
N ARG A 147 -17.94 8.84 -11.33
CA ARG A 147 -17.98 7.77 -10.34
C ARG A 147 -16.59 7.21 -10.03
N VAL A 148 -15.57 7.79 -10.60
CA VAL A 148 -14.19 7.40 -10.37
C VAL A 148 -13.52 8.45 -9.50
N HIS A 149 -13.05 8.06 -8.35
CA HIS A 149 -12.43 8.93 -7.35
C HIS A 149 -11.00 8.49 -7.08
N PHE A 150 -10.07 9.43 -7.04
CA PHE A 150 -8.69 9.16 -6.67
C PHE A 150 -8.46 9.51 -5.18
N VAL A 151 -8.22 8.47 -4.37
CA VAL A 151 -7.86 8.59 -2.96
C VAL A 151 -6.64 7.70 -2.70
N PRO A 152 -5.43 8.25 -2.75
CA PRO A 152 -4.21 7.47 -2.50
C PRO A 152 -4.17 6.96 -1.07
N ASN A 153 -3.50 5.82 -0.87
CA ASN A 153 -3.22 5.35 0.47
C ASN A 153 -2.35 6.36 1.21
N ALA A 154 -2.50 6.40 2.52
CA ALA A 154 -1.61 7.18 3.38
C ALA A 154 -0.62 6.29 4.11
N VAL A 155 0.46 6.90 4.54
CA VAL A 155 1.44 6.30 5.43
C VAL A 155 1.46 7.05 6.76
N LYS A 156 1.69 6.32 7.84
CA LYS A 156 1.93 6.94 9.15
C LYS A 156 3.24 7.72 9.10
N ILE A 157 3.22 8.94 9.61
CA ILE A 157 4.43 9.75 9.67
C ILE A 157 5.33 9.21 10.78
N PRO A 158 6.53 8.71 10.45
CA PRO A 158 7.42 8.11 11.42
C PRO A 158 8.02 9.17 12.36
N THR A 159 8.22 8.80 13.62
CA THR A 159 8.92 9.63 14.62
C THR A 159 10.43 9.49 14.51
N VAL A 160 10.91 8.35 14.03
CA VAL A 160 12.34 8.09 13.78
C VAL A 160 12.61 8.29 12.30
N LEU A 161 13.59 9.10 11.98
CA LEU A 161 14.02 9.37 10.60
C LEU A 161 15.30 8.61 10.29
N ALA A 162 15.48 8.24 9.05
CA ALA A 162 16.76 7.79 8.54
C ALA A 162 17.79 8.93 8.61
N GLN A 163 19.03 8.55 8.82
CA GLN A 163 20.18 9.45 8.75
C GLN A 163 21.15 8.90 7.70
N PRO A 164 20.80 9.01 6.41
CA PRO A 164 21.59 8.41 5.35
C PRO A 164 23.01 8.96 5.35
N PHE A 165 24.00 8.06 5.24
CA PHE A 165 25.42 8.37 5.18
C PHE A 165 25.97 9.14 6.40
N ALA A 166 25.30 9.07 7.55
CA ALA A 166 25.75 9.78 8.77
C ALA A 166 27.05 9.19 9.35
N ASP A 167 27.33 7.91 9.11
CA ASP A 167 28.58 7.25 9.53
C ASP A 167 29.45 6.91 8.31
N PRO A 168 30.46 7.72 8.01
CA PRO A 168 31.37 7.48 6.89
C PRO A 168 32.34 6.32 7.15
N GLY A 169 32.42 5.80 8.36
CA GLY A 169 33.30 4.68 8.75
C GLY A 169 32.74 3.30 8.38
N ARG A 170 31.49 3.22 7.96
CA ARG A 170 30.85 1.95 7.53
C ARG A 170 30.47 1.97 6.03
N PRO A 171 30.37 0.78 5.42
CA PRO A 171 29.77 0.70 4.08
C PRO A 171 28.35 1.23 4.03
N PRO A 172 27.94 1.95 2.97
CA PRO A 172 26.55 2.34 2.75
C PRO A 172 25.61 1.14 2.78
N ARG A 173 24.50 1.27 3.51
CA ARG A 173 23.49 0.22 3.64
C ARG A 173 22.32 0.47 2.72
N ILE A 174 22.15 -0.42 1.75
CA ILE A 174 21.01 -0.48 0.85
C ILE A 174 19.96 -1.37 1.50
N VAL A 175 18.78 -0.84 1.77
CA VAL A 175 17.67 -1.61 2.35
C VAL A 175 16.57 -1.83 1.32
N ALA A 176 15.92 -3.00 1.39
CA ALA A 176 14.73 -3.32 0.61
C ALA A 176 13.75 -4.09 1.51
N ALA A 177 12.44 -3.91 1.31
CA ALA A 177 11.45 -4.58 2.15
C ALA A 177 10.21 -4.98 1.37
N GLY A 178 9.69 -6.18 1.67
CA GLY A 178 8.47 -6.70 1.05
C GLY A 178 8.37 -8.21 1.16
N ARG A 179 7.24 -8.77 0.72
CA ARG A 179 7.10 -10.22 0.63
C ARG A 179 8.13 -10.78 -0.36
N LEU A 180 8.83 -11.86 -0.01
CA LEU A 180 9.74 -12.55 -0.92
C LEU A 180 8.91 -13.33 -1.97
N HIS A 181 8.57 -12.62 -3.05
CA HIS A 181 7.69 -13.09 -4.13
C HIS A 181 8.24 -12.58 -5.47
N PRO A 182 8.11 -13.31 -6.59
CA PRO A 182 8.70 -12.93 -7.88
C PRO A 182 8.39 -11.50 -8.33
N LYS A 183 7.17 -11.00 -8.06
CA LYS A 183 6.78 -9.62 -8.42
C LYS A 183 7.60 -8.52 -7.77
N LYS A 184 8.33 -8.83 -6.69
CA LYS A 184 9.13 -7.85 -5.94
C LYS A 184 10.52 -7.61 -6.52
N GLY A 185 10.98 -8.46 -7.46
CA GLY A 185 12.22 -8.25 -8.18
C GLY A 185 13.48 -8.27 -7.32
N PHE A 186 13.47 -8.97 -6.17
CA PHE A 186 14.67 -9.04 -5.32
C PHE A 186 15.82 -9.80 -5.98
N ASP A 187 15.53 -10.64 -6.97
CA ASP A 187 16.52 -11.23 -7.87
C ASP A 187 17.27 -10.16 -8.68
N VAL A 188 16.59 -9.12 -9.15
CA VAL A 188 17.21 -7.95 -9.81
C VAL A 188 18.14 -7.21 -8.86
N LEU A 189 17.76 -7.04 -7.58
CA LEU A 189 18.60 -6.39 -6.59
C LEU A 189 19.86 -7.24 -6.29
N VAL A 190 19.76 -8.56 -6.21
CA VAL A 190 20.90 -9.45 -6.03
C VAL A 190 21.85 -9.35 -7.24
N ALA A 191 21.31 -9.34 -8.46
CA ALA A 191 22.12 -9.16 -9.67
C ALA A 191 22.78 -7.76 -9.72
N ALA A 192 22.08 -6.70 -9.33
CA ALA A 192 22.64 -5.35 -9.22
C ALA A 192 23.77 -5.30 -8.17
N ALA A 193 23.61 -5.96 -7.04
CA ALA A 193 24.65 -6.07 -6.01
C ALA A 193 25.93 -6.77 -6.54
N ALA A 194 25.78 -7.79 -7.39
CA ALA A 194 26.94 -8.41 -8.05
C ALA A 194 27.68 -7.42 -8.95
N LEU A 195 26.97 -6.62 -9.73
CA LEU A 195 27.56 -5.57 -10.57
C LEU A 195 28.26 -4.48 -9.74
N LEU A 196 27.68 -4.06 -8.63
CA LEU A 196 28.32 -3.09 -7.71
C LEU A 196 29.62 -3.64 -7.12
N ARG A 197 29.63 -4.91 -6.69
CA ARG A 197 30.83 -5.60 -6.21
C ARG A 197 31.93 -5.66 -7.30
N ASP A 198 31.57 -6.01 -8.53
CA ASP A 198 32.50 -6.14 -9.64
C ASP A 198 33.14 -4.79 -10.04
N ARG A 199 32.44 -3.69 -9.73
CA ARG A 199 32.96 -2.31 -9.83
C ARG A 199 33.85 -1.90 -8.64
N GLY A 200 34.03 -2.79 -7.64
CA GLY A 200 34.86 -2.52 -6.46
C GLY A 200 34.20 -1.62 -5.41
N LEU A 201 32.89 -1.40 -5.48
CA LEU A 201 32.18 -0.58 -4.50
C LEU A 201 32.03 -1.31 -3.15
N SER A 202 32.13 -0.55 -2.07
CA SER A 202 31.83 -1.02 -0.71
C SER A 202 30.38 -0.70 -0.38
N PHE A 203 29.59 -1.73 0.01
CA PHE A 203 28.17 -1.61 0.39
C PHE A 203 27.70 -2.84 1.12
N GLU A 204 26.57 -2.73 1.81
CA GLU A 204 25.77 -3.83 2.37
C GLU A 204 24.34 -3.76 1.81
N VAL A 205 23.70 -4.92 1.61
CA VAL A 205 22.28 -5.02 1.23
C VAL A 205 21.54 -5.82 2.30
N GLU A 206 20.45 -5.27 2.80
CA GLU A 206 19.53 -5.99 3.68
C GLU A 206 18.13 -6.03 3.09
N ILE A 207 17.58 -7.23 2.92
CA ILE A 207 16.23 -7.45 2.40
C ILE A 207 15.35 -7.97 3.53
N ALA A 208 14.38 -7.17 3.96
CA ALA A 208 13.42 -7.54 4.99
C ALA A 208 12.16 -8.14 4.39
N GLY A 209 11.74 -9.28 4.90
CA GLY A 209 10.52 -9.97 4.50
C GLY A 209 10.65 -11.48 4.53
N GLU A 210 9.50 -12.14 4.29
CA GLU A 210 9.39 -13.58 4.17
C GLU A 210 8.55 -13.93 2.94
N GLY A 211 8.72 -15.15 2.43
CA GLY A 211 7.95 -15.66 1.29
C GLY A 211 8.62 -16.83 0.58
N ASP A 212 7.93 -17.32 -0.45
CA ASP A 212 8.28 -18.56 -1.16
C ASP A 212 9.60 -18.45 -1.95
N GLU A 213 10.07 -17.23 -2.27
CA GLU A 213 11.33 -16.99 -3.00
C GLU A 213 12.57 -17.03 -2.10
N ARG A 214 12.46 -17.20 -0.77
CA ARG A 214 13.63 -17.17 0.13
C ARG A 214 14.75 -18.08 -0.33
N GLY A 215 14.47 -19.37 -0.53
CA GLY A 215 15.50 -20.35 -0.93
C GLY A 215 16.15 -20.05 -2.28
N LYS A 216 15.36 -19.54 -3.24
CA LYS A 216 15.89 -19.10 -4.54
C LYS A 216 16.84 -17.90 -4.38
N LEU A 217 16.46 -16.91 -3.56
CA LEU A 217 17.28 -15.73 -3.32
C LEU A 217 18.57 -16.08 -2.57
N GLU A 218 18.51 -16.97 -1.59
CA GLU A 218 19.71 -17.52 -0.90
C GLU A 218 20.64 -18.23 -1.88
N GLY A 219 20.08 -19.01 -2.82
CA GLY A 219 20.83 -19.64 -3.89
C GLY A 219 21.53 -18.63 -4.81
N LEU A 220 20.84 -17.58 -5.26
CA LEU A 220 21.42 -16.51 -6.09
C LEU A 220 22.52 -15.73 -5.35
N ILE A 221 22.32 -15.43 -4.07
CA ILE A 221 23.34 -14.77 -3.23
C ILE A 221 24.61 -15.62 -3.17
N ALA A 222 24.48 -16.93 -2.97
CA ALA A 222 25.61 -17.86 -2.94
C ALA A 222 26.28 -18.01 -4.31
N GLU A 223 25.52 -18.16 -5.40
CA GLU A 223 25.98 -18.24 -6.77
C GLU A 223 26.82 -17.03 -7.18
N HIS A 224 26.37 -15.83 -6.80
CA HIS A 224 27.11 -14.59 -7.04
C HIS A 224 28.20 -14.31 -6.00
N GLY A 225 28.43 -15.15 -4.99
CA GLY A 225 29.44 -14.93 -3.96
C GLY A 225 29.21 -13.66 -3.13
N LEU A 226 27.94 -13.36 -2.80
CA LEU A 226 27.53 -12.14 -2.10
C LEU A 226 27.18 -12.36 -0.63
N GLY A 227 27.50 -13.53 -0.05
CA GLY A 227 27.08 -13.88 1.30
C GLY A 227 27.62 -12.99 2.42
N ASP A 228 28.70 -12.26 2.17
CA ASP A 228 29.28 -11.25 3.05
C ASP A 228 28.62 -9.87 2.94
N ARG A 229 27.83 -9.61 1.89
CA ARG A 229 27.27 -8.30 1.54
C ARG A 229 25.77 -8.25 1.48
N VAL A 230 25.07 -9.36 1.16
CA VAL A 230 23.61 -9.40 0.96
C VAL A 230 22.99 -10.33 1.99
N ARG A 231 22.04 -9.84 2.77
CA ARG A 231 21.37 -10.60 3.85
C ARG A 231 19.85 -10.54 3.71
N LEU A 232 19.19 -11.71 3.83
CA LEU A 232 17.74 -11.82 4.01
C LEU A 232 17.45 -11.82 5.51
N VAL A 233 17.02 -10.68 6.05
CA VAL A 233 16.92 -10.46 7.50
C VAL A 233 15.58 -10.90 8.12
N GLY A 234 14.70 -11.53 7.32
CA GLY A 234 13.38 -11.96 7.78
C GLY A 234 12.40 -10.81 7.95
N TRP A 235 11.26 -11.09 8.54
CA TRP A 235 10.27 -10.04 8.80
C TRP A 235 10.79 -9.02 9.82
N ARG A 236 10.55 -7.73 9.54
CA ARG A 236 10.92 -6.60 10.38
C ARG A 236 9.76 -5.60 10.46
N ASP A 237 9.70 -4.81 11.53
CA ASP A 237 8.92 -3.58 11.53
C ASP A 237 9.48 -2.63 10.47
N ALA A 238 8.63 -2.24 9.52
CA ALA A 238 9.09 -1.50 8.34
C ALA A 238 9.71 -0.16 8.71
N SER A 239 9.06 0.63 9.57
CA SER A 239 9.54 1.97 9.93
C SER A 239 10.90 1.93 10.64
N ALA A 240 11.05 1.03 11.62
CA ALA A 240 12.30 0.87 12.35
C ALA A 240 13.42 0.34 11.45
N PHE A 241 13.11 -0.63 10.58
CA PHE A 241 14.09 -1.21 9.65
C PHE A 241 14.54 -0.18 8.60
N LEU A 242 13.61 0.50 7.94
CA LEU A 242 13.93 1.50 6.92
C LEU A 242 14.80 2.64 7.49
N ALA A 243 14.56 3.05 8.73
CA ALA A 243 15.37 4.08 9.38
C ALA A 243 16.86 3.70 9.57
N THR A 244 17.24 2.42 9.41
CA THR A 244 18.64 1.96 9.50
C THR A 244 19.40 2.05 8.18
N GLY A 245 18.70 2.31 7.06
CA GLY A 245 19.28 2.35 5.72
C GLY A 245 19.91 3.70 5.36
N ASP A 246 20.75 3.66 4.34
CA ASP A 246 21.26 4.85 3.64
C ASP A 246 20.53 5.05 2.32
N LEU A 247 20.11 3.96 1.66
CA LEU A 247 19.38 3.94 0.39
C LEU A 247 18.26 2.91 0.46
N PHE A 248 17.16 3.18 -0.23
CA PHE A 248 16.09 2.21 -0.42
C PHE A 248 16.04 1.75 -1.88
N ALA A 249 16.14 0.44 -2.11
CA ALA A 249 15.97 -0.17 -3.42
C ALA A 249 14.58 -0.79 -3.55
N PHE A 250 13.86 -0.44 -4.64
CA PHE A 250 12.51 -0.93 -4.91
C PHE A 250 12.39 -1.51 -6.33
N PRO A 251 12.92 -2.71 -6.58
CA PRO A 251 13.05 -3.30 -7.93
C PRO A 251 11.80 -4.03 -8.41
N SER A 252 10.62 -3.73 -7.89
CA SER A 252 9.38 -4.46 -8.18
C SER A 252 9.03 -4.47 -9.67
N TYR A 253 8.52 -5.60 -10.17
CA TYR A 253 7.97 -5.74 -11.52
C TYR A 253 6.52 -5.26 -11.62
N GLN A 254 5.77 -5.33 -10.52
CA GLN A 254 4.36 -4.98 -10.51
C GLN A 254 3.88 -4.57 -9.12
N GLU A 255 3.20 -3.43 -9.04
CA GLU A 255 2.55 -2.92 -7.84
C GLU A 255 1.14 -2.39 -8.14
N GLY A 256 0.33 -2.26 -7.09
CA GLY A 256 -0.87 -1.47 -7.16
C GLY A 256 -0.60 -0.06 -6.62
N PHE A 257 -0.25 0.01 -5.32
CA PHE A 257 0.16 1.23 -4.64
C PHE A 257 1.05 0.84 -3.45
N PRO A 258 2.38 0.94 -3.58
CA PRO A 258 3.32 0.31 -2.66
C PRO A 258 3.49 1.12 -1.37
N LEU A 259 2.86 0.69 -0.27
CA LEU A 259 2.98 1.36 1.03
C LEU A 259 4.43 1.43 1.54
N VAL A 260 5.21 0.36 1.33
CA VAL A 260 6.61 0.34 1.79
C VAL A 260 7.49 1.38 1.10
N LEU A 261 7.17 1.77 -0.13
CA LEU A 261 7.83 2.87 -0.83
C LEU A 261 7.51 4.21 -0.14
N LEU A 262 6.24 4.45 0.18
CA LEU A 262 5.84 5.62 0.95
C LEU A 262 6.48 5.65 2.34
N GLU A 263 6.61 4.49 2.99
CA GLU A 263 7.29 4.36 4.29
C GLU A 263 8.78 4.73 4.18
N ALA A 264 9.47 4.27 3.12
CA ALA A 264 10.86 4.63 2.86
C ALA A 264 11.03 6.14 2.59
N MET A 265 10.15 6.70 1.76
CA MET A 265 10.12 8.15 1.52
C MET A 265 9.79 8.93 2.80
N ALA A 266 8.87 8.44 3.63
CA ALA A 266 8.45 9.08 4.88
C ALA A 266 9.59 9.15 5.92
N VAL A 267 10.46 8.14 6.00
CA VAL A 267 11.65 8.19 6.87
C VAL A 267 12.77 9.04 6.28
N GLY A 268 12.65 9.48 5.01
CA GLY A 268 13.61 10.35 4.33
C GLY A 268 14.75 9.62 3.63
N LEU A 269 14.55 8.34 3.25
CA LEU A 269 15.54 7.60 2.47
C LEU A 269 15.57 8.08 1.01
N PRO A 270 16.77 8.23 0.42
CA PRO A 270 16.93 8.25 -1.03
C PRO A 270 16.46 6.94 -1.65
N VAL A 271 15.72 7.02 -2.75
CA VAL A 271 15.05 5.86 -3.36
C VAL A 271 15.56 5.61 -4.77
N ALA A 272 15.84 4.34 -5.11
CA ALA A 272 15.98 3.84 -6.46
C ALA A 272 14.88 2.79 -6.73
N ALA A 273 13.94 3.09 -7.64
CA ALA A 273 12.73 2.30 -7.83
C ALA A 273 12.48 1.97 -9.31
N SER A 274 11.82 0.86 -9.58
CA SER A 274 11.32 0.54 -10.92
C SER A 274 10.28 1.55 -11.39
N ALA A 275 10.39 2.05 -12.61
CA ALA A 275 9.44 2.91 -13.30
C ALA A 275 8.21 2.09 -13.73
N ILE A 276 7.32 1.81 -12.79
CA ILE A 276 6.08 1.08 -12.99
C ILE A 276 4.92 1.89 -12.38
N PRO A 277 3.66 1.60 -12.79
CA PRO A 277 2.49 2.23 -12.18
C PRO A 277 2.51 2.12 -10.65
N GLY A 278 2.29 3.23 -9.99
CA GLY A 278 2.42 3.41 -8.54
C GLY A 278 3.68 4.17 -8.16
N PRO A 279 4.90 3.59 -8.24
CA PRO A 279 6.14 4.34 -8.01
C PRO A 279 6.30 5.59 -8.87
N ASP A 280 5.94 5.55 -10.16
CA ASP A 280 6.00 6.69 -11.08
C ASP A 280 5.02 7.84 -10.73
N GLU A 281 3.97 7.54 -9.93
CA GLU A 281 3.08 8.56 -9.37
C GLU A 281 3.64 9.23 -8.10
N MET A 282 4.62 8.61 -7.44
CA MET A 282 5.15 9.03 -6.15
C MET A 282 6.53 9.69 -6.25
N ILE A 283 7.32 9.31 -7.24
CA ILE A 283 8.71 9.74 -7.41
C ILE A 283 8.81 10.68 -8.61
N VAL A 284 9.47 11.81 -8.41
CA VAL A 284 9.90 12.70 -9.49
C VAL A 284 11.36 12.36 -9.79
N GLU A 285 11.61 11.79 -11.00
CA GLU A 285 12.95 11.39 -11.44
C GLU A 285 13.95 12.53 -11.30
N GLY A 286 15.11 12.23 -10.69
CA GLY A 286 16.19 13.19 -10.49
C GLY A 286 15.89 14.30 -9.48
N ALA A 287 14.74 14.25 -8.76
CA ALA A 287 14.37 15.23 -7.75
C ALA A 287 14.02 14.60 -6.40
N SER A 288 13.16 13.57 -6.38
CA SER A 288 12.79 12.85 -5.16
C SER A 288 13.21 11.37 -5.16
N GLY A 289 13.94 10.93 -6.17
CA GLY A 289 14.48 9.57 -6.31
C GLY A 289 14.92 9.29 -7.73
N ARG A 290 15.26 8.02 -8.00
CA ARG A 290 15.64 7.50 -9.30
C ARG A 290 14.61 6.46 -9.75
N LEU A 291 14.12 6.60 -10.98
CA LEU A 291 13.20 5.67 -11.65
C LEU A 291 13.94 4.92 -12.77
N LEU A 292 13.82 3.61 -12.77
CA LEU A 292 14.59 2.69 -13.60
C LEU A 292 13.68 1.75 -14.37
N PRO A 293 14.09 1.25 -15.55
CA PRO A 293 13.33 0.19 -16.23
C PRO A 293 13.17 -1.03 -15.32
N PRO A 294 11.95 -1.60 -15.21
CA PRO A 294 11.74 -2.79 -14.38
C PRO A 294 12.53 -3.98 -14.92
N GLY A 295 13.19 -4.74 -14.03
CA GLY A 295 14.00 -5.90 -14.38
C GLY A 295 15.41 -5.58 -14.85
N ASP A 296 15.80 -4.31 -14.94
CA ASP A 296 17.14 -3.89 -15.38
C ASP A 296 18.10 -3.77 -14.20
N ALA A 297 18.86 -4.84 -13.95
CA ALA A 297 19.86 -4.88 -12.88
C ALA A 297 21.03 -3.92 -13.13
N ALA A 298 21.39 -3.65 -14.39
CA ALA A 298 22.45 -2.72 -14.72
C ALA A 298 22.03 -1.28 -14.39
N ALA A 299 20.84 -0.87 -14.81
CA ALA A 299 20.30 0.44 -14.49
C ALA A 299 20.14 0.63 -12.97
N LEU A 300 19.71 -0.41 -12.23
CA LEU A 300 19.64 -0.36 -10.78
C LEU A 300 21.02 -0.19 -10.14
N ALA A 301 22.03 -0.92 -10.62
CA ALA A 301 23.41 -0.80 -10.15
C ALA A 301 23.97 0.60 -10.44
N ASP A 302 23.71 1.16 -11.63
CA ASP A 302 24.15 2.51 -11.99
C ASP A 302 23.53 3.56 -11.05
N ALA A 303 22.24 3.52 -10.85
CA ALA A 303 21.55 4.45 -9.96
C ALA A 303 22.02 4.35 -8.49
N LEU A 304 22.21 3.13 -7.99
CA LEU A 304 22.75 2.93 -6.64
C LEU A 304 24.20 3.42 -6.52
N ALA A 305 25.03 3.19 -7.54
CA ALA A 305 26.41 3.68 -7.58
C ALA A 305 26.46 5.21 -7.59
N ASP A 306 25.63 5.88 -8.40
CA ASP A 306 25.51 7.34 -8.43
C ASP A 306 25.11 7.92 -7.06
N LEU A 307 24.12 7.31 -6.41
CA LEU A 307 23.66 7.74 -5.08
C LEU A 307 24.72 7.51 -3.98
N ILE A 308 25.54 6.47 -4.10
CA ILE A 308 26.68 6.22 -3.21
C ILE A 308 27.80 7.23 -3.45
N ALA A 309 28.05 7.57 -4.72
CA ALA A 309 29.13 8.48 -5.10
C ALA A 309 28.85 9.95 -4.70
N ASP A 310 27.57 10.36 -4.65
CA ASP A 310 27.15 11.69 -4.19
C ASP A 310 26.13 11.61 -3.05
N PRO A 311 26.57 11.37 -1.80
CA PRO A 311 25.71 11.32 -0.63
C PRO A 311 24.92 12.61 -0.39
N ALA A 312 25.46 13.76 -0.77
CA ALA A 312 24.77 15.05 -0.57
C ALA A 312 23.56 15.19 -1.46
N ALA A 313 23.68 14.83 -2.74
CA ALA A 313 22.56 14.78 -3.67
C ALA A 313 21.54 13.72 -3.23
N ALA A 314 22.00 12.52 -2.83
CA ALA A 314 21.14 11.44 -2.34
C ALA A 314 20.29 11.89 -1.14
N VAL A 315 20.89 12.50 -0.12
CA VAL A 315 20.16 13.08 1.03
C VAL A 315 19.16 14.15 0.59
N GLY A 316 19.50 14.94 -0.44
CA GLY A 316 18.60 15.91 -1.06
C GLY A 316 17.34 15.26 -1.60
N PHE A 317 17.48 14.13 -2.33
CA PHE A 317 16.34 13.35 -2.84
C PHE A 317 15.47 12.81 -1.70
N GLY A 318 16.07 12.24 -0.66
CA GLY A 318 15.33 11.75 0.51
C GLY A 318 14.51 12.84 1.21
N ARG A 319 15.09 14.04 1.37
CA ARG A 319 14.38 15.20 1.96
C ARG A 319 13.18 15.61 1.10
N LYS A 320 13.35 15.68 -0.24
CA LYS A 320 12.28 16.02 -1.16
C LYS A 320 11.19 14.95 -1.15
N ALA A 321 11.57 13.67 -1.22
CA ALA A 321 10.65 12.54 -1.14
C ALA A 321 9.79 12.61 0.12
N ARG A 322 10.41 12.87 1.28
CA ARG A 322 9.69 13.05 2.54
C ARG A 322 8.74 14.24 2.51
N ALA A 323 9.15 15.38 1.95
CA ALA A 323 8.28 16.55 1.82
C ALA A 323 7.03 16.24 0.98
N ASP A 324 7.19 15.50 -0.12
CA ASP A 324 6.08 15.07 -0.98
C ASP A 324 5.11 14.13 -0.24
N VAL A 325 5.65 13.18 0.54
CA VAL A 325 4.82 12.28 1.36
C VAL A 325 4.04 13.05 2.42
N LEU A 326 4.67 14.00 3.09
CA LEU A 326 4.00 14.81 4.10
C LEU A 326 2.86 15.65 3.51
N ALA A 327 3.03 16.17 2.31
CA ALA A 327 2.03 16.99 1.61
C ALA A 327 0.83 16.16 1.12
N ASP A 328 1.11 15.01 0.47
CA ASP A 328 0.11 14.31 -0.33
C ASP A 328 -0.36 12.96 0.23
N TYR A 329 0.48 12.29 1.02
CA TYR A 329 0.25 10.91 1.47
C TYR A 329 0.19 10.76 3.00
N GLY A 330 0.08 11.88 3.73
CA GLY A 330 -0.10 11.86 5.17
C GLY A 330 -1.56 11.58 5.58
N PRO A 331 -1.80 11.24 6.88
CA PRO A 331 -3.14 10.93 7.38
C PRO A 331 -4.16 12.06 7.18
N ASP A 332 -3.73 13.32 7.31
CA ASP A 332 -4.60 14.49 7.12
C ASP A 332 -5.04 14.64 5.65
N SER A 333 -4.15 14.35 4.70
CA SER A 333 -4.48 14.36 3.27
C SER A 333 -5.50 13.26 2.95
N LEU A 334 -5.30 12.05 3.47
CA LEU A 334 -6.26 10.96 3.36
C LEU A 334 -7.62 11.37 3.93
N ALA A 335 -7.66 11.94 5.13
CA ALA A 335 -8.90 12.34 5.79
C ALA A 335 -9.67 13.38 4.98
N ARG A 336 -8.99 14.39 4.43
CA ARG A 336 -9.62 15.40 3.58
C ARG A 336 -10.18 14.79 2.29
N ARG A 337 -9.37 14.01 1.55
CA ARG A 337 -9.75 13.42 0.27
C ARG A 337 -10.89 12.41 0.43
N LEU A 338 -10.78 11.51 1.40
CA LEU A 338 -11.83 10.51 1.64
C LEU A 338 -13.14 11.15 2.08
N SER A 339 -13.10 12.15 2.97
CA SER A 339 -14.30 12.88 3.40
C SER A 339 -14.99 13.58 2.23
N ALA A 340 -14.25 14.24 1.34
CA ALA A 340 -14.80 14.88 0.16
C ALA A 340 -15.48 13.87 -0.78
N VAL A 341 -14.84 12.73 -1.04
CA VAL A 341 -15.41 11.66 -1.87
C VAL A 341 -16.69 11.10 -1.25
N VAL A 342 -16.70 10.86 0.07
CA VAL A 342 -17.90 10.35 0.75
C VAL A 342 -19.03 11.40 0.73
N ASP A 343 -18.71 12.70 0.77
CA ASP A 343 -19.70 13.77 0.57
C ASP A 343 -20.33 13.73 -0.82
N GLU A 344 -19.52 13.57 -1.86
CA GLU A 344 -20.00 13.46 -3.24
C GLU A 344 -20.91 12.22 -3.42
N ILE A 345 -20.53 11.07 -2.84
CA ILE A 345 -21.31 9.84 -2.90
C ILE A 345 -22.64 10.02 -2.14
N ALA A 346 -22.60 10.63 -0.95
CA ALA A 346 -23.77 10.86 -0.12
C ALA A 346 -24.80 11.81 -0.78
N ASN A 347 -24.32 12.83 -1.50
CA ASN A 347 -25.18 13.77 -2.21
C ASN A 347 -25.90 13.16 -3.42
N ARG A 348 -25.48 11.98 -3.86
CA ARG A 348 -26.12 11.19 -4.95
C ARG A 348 -26.99 10.03 -4.42
N ALA A 349 -27.04 9.81 -3.09
CA ALA A 349 -27.74 8.71 -2.43
C ALA A 349 -29.26 8.95 -2.26
#